data_9db7ef6d8c4cf3de0b59901f69d1bc86
#
_entry.id   9db7ef6d8c4cf3de0b59901f69d1bc86
#
_cell.length_a   1.000
_cell.length_b   1.000
_cell.length_c   1.000
_cell.angle_alpha   90.00
_cell.angle_beta   90.00
_cell.angle_gamma   90.00
#
_symmetry.space_group_name_H-M   'P 1'
#
loop_
_entity.id
_entity.type
_entity.pdbx_description
1 polymer ?
#
loop_
_entity_poly.entity_id
_entity_poly.type
_entity_poly.pdbx_seq_one_letter_code
_entity_poly.pdbx_strand_id
1 'polypeptide(L)'
;MQKLHKLNYQPSQRQDVRAVRSRSFRTAWEFESCFAAVGYDVKAVQITPGELKGSFEVYGSSTLPILSIRTNQGLVVEGSRSLEKTVIGLEQTENINLHRVRGESLNPCSIHGFSTRLKDSYFQMSPGAHTTMAIFKTQRLQDLAQIHGEQKLVDCLDRHNSLQLQPEHFNQLKTLLQPNNHTNGVSQESLIEGALLECFHPEVFLGSSNGEPTHQAQLMREMLLWGLENPNNAIKLDDLSATIFASRSSLVQNCRSTFGLGPMTLMKNIRLGQVHLALSHPEIRHNMGHHTVRSISSHYGFQSRNHFARDYRLFFGESPSATLQRSEAPGISAQSVSVAHKPQIAMALR
;
A
#
# COMPACT_ATOMS: atom_id res chain seq x y z
N MET A 1 64.27 -11.67 -1.20
CA MET A 1 63.72 -10.34 -1.53
C MET A 1 62.41 -10.51 -2.25
N GLN A 2 61.31 -10.59 -1.55
CA GLN A 2 59.97 -10.70 -2.12
C GLN A 2 59.31 -9.32 -2.11
N LYS A 3 58.88 -8.84 -3.29
CA LYS A 3 58.18 -7.58 -3.50
C LYS A 3 56.73 -7.76 -3.03
N LEU A 4 56.38 -7.06 -1.97
CA LEU A 4 54.99 -6.82 -1.55
C LEU A 4 54.30 -5.92 -2.58
N HIS A 5 53.31 -6.44 -3.31
CA HIS A 5 52.38 -5.64 -4.10
C HIS A 5 51.45 -4.87 -3.14
N LYS A 6 51.62 -3.55 -3.11
CA LYS A 6 50.66 -2.64 -2.53
C LYS A 6 49.37 -2.69 -3.36
N LEU A 7 48.34 -3.30 -2.83
CA LEU A 7 46.96 -3.11 -3.32
C LEU A 7 46.57 -1.66 -3.07
N ASN A 8 46.46 -0.88 -4.15
CA ASN A 8 45.85 0.45 -4.13
C ASN A 8 44.36 0.30 -3.82
N TYR A 9 44.01 0.52 -2.58
CA TYR A 9 42.61 0.73 -2.18
C TYR A 9 42.16 2.13 -2.67
N GLN A 10 41.47 2.18 -3.80
CA GLN A 10 40.72 3.39 -4.18
C GLN A 10 39.50 3.47 -3.30
N PRO A 11 39.25 4.58 -2.58
CA PRO A 11 38.00 4.75 -1.84
C PRO A 11 36.89 4.90 -2.88
N SER A 12 36.04 3.87 -2.94
CA SER A 12 34.84 3.83 -3.78
C SER A 12 33.94 5.00 -3.47
N GLN A 13 33.55 5.68 -4.52
CA GLN A 13 32.43 6.58 -4.75
C GLN A 13 31.54 6.89 -3.53
N ARG A 14 31.43 8.17 -3.20
CA ARG A 14 30.42 8.71 -2.27
C ARG A 14 29.06 8.12 -2.68
N GLN A 15 28.52 7.26 -1.83
CA GLN A 15 27.14 6.81 -1.98
C GLN A 15 26.24 8.02 -1.97
N ASP A 16 25.49 8.22 -3.05
CA ASP A 16 24.48 9.26 -3.19
C ASP A 16 23.33 8.97 -2.19
N VAL A 17 23.47 9.47 -0.97
CA VAL A 17 22.37 9.49 0.00
C VAL A 17 21.34 10.46 -0.55
N ARG A 18 20.25 9.92 -1.10
CA ARG A 18 19.16 10.77 -1.61
C ARG A 18 18.55 11.55 -0.46
N ALA A 19 18.46 12.86 -0.64
CA ALA A 19 17.69 13.69 0.29
C ALA A 19 16.28 13.13 0.47
N VAL A 20 15.76 13.14 1.70
CA VAL A 20 14.40 12.71 2.01
C VAL A 20 13.42 13.49 1.14
N ARG A 21 12.64 12.76 0.32
CA ARG A 21 11.54 13.34 -0.44
C ARG A 21 10.25 13.00 0.26
N SER A 22 9.57 14.02 0.77
CA SER A 22 8.29 13.86 1.46
C SER A 22 7.15 14.41 0.60
N ARG A 23 6.05 13.67 0.57
CA ARG A 23 4.75 14.08 0.02
C ARG A 23 3.67 13.84 1.04
N SER A 24 2.79 14.81 1.23
CA SER A 24 1.53 14.58 1.94
C SER A 24 0.45 14.12 0.96
N PHE A 25 -0.53 13.36 1.45
CA PHE A 25 -1.72 12.97 0.69
C PHE A 25 -2.97 13.15 1.55
N ARG A 26 -4.07 13.50 0.90
CA ARG A 26 -5.40 13.72 1.51
C ARG A 26 -6.51 12.91 0.86
N THR A 27 -6.17 12.13 -0.15
CA THR A 27 -7.09 11.27 -0.89
C THR A 27 -6.44 9.93 -1.18
N ALA A 28 -7.26 8.89 -1.40
CA ALA A 28 -6.77 7.59 -1.83
C ALA A 28 -6.01 7.68 -3.17
N TRP A 29 -6.49 8.53 -4.10
CA TRP A 29 -5.81 8.76 -5.37
C TRP A 29 -4.43 9.42 -5.22
N GLU A 30 -4.27 10.42 -4.32
CA GLU A 30 -2.96 11.00 -4.05
C GLU A 30 -2.00 9.97 -3.44
N PHE A 31 -2.51 9.09 -2.57
CA PHE A 31 -1.76 7.94 -2.06
C PHE A 31 -1.33 7.00 -3.19
N GLU A 32 -2.23 6.61 -4.10
CA GLU A 32 -1.91 5.82 -5.30
C GLU A 32 -0.83 6.53 -6.14
N SER A 33 -0.94 7.84 -6.31
CA SER A 33 0.03 8.66 -7.07
C SER A 33 1.43 8.68 -6.42
N CYS A 34 1.51 8.59 -5.08
CA CYS A 34 2.80 8.46 -4.39
C CYS A 34 3.47 7.11 -4.72
N PHE A 35 2.72 6.02 -4.77
CA PHE A 35 3.24 4.71 -5.18
C PHE A 35 3.62 4.68 -6.66
N ALA A 36 2.82 5.28 -7.53
CA ALA A 36 3.13 5.37 -8.96
C ALA A 36 4.45 6.12 -9.21
N ALA A 37 4.75 7.17 -8.41
CA ALA A 37 5.99 7.92 -8.51
C ALA A 37 7.25 7.11 -8.16
N VAL A 38 7.11 5.97 -7.48
CA VAL A 38 8.20 5.03 -7.17
C VAL A 38 8.10 3.71 -7.94
N GLY A 39 7.20 3.68 -8.95
CA GLY A 39 7.09 2.57 -9.91
C GLY A 39 6.22 1.40 -9.45
N TYR A 40 5.23 1.67 -8.59
CA TYR A 40 4.22 0.68 -8.18
C TYR A 40 2.83 1.14 -8.62
N ASP A 41 2.07 0.25 -9.25
CA ASP A 41 0.67 0.47 -9.58
C ASP A 41 -0.20 -0.18 -8.51
N VAL A 42 -0.87 0.69 -7.73
CA VAL A 42 -1.77 0.26 -6.65
C VAL A 42 -3.11 0.98 -6.75
N LYS A 43 -4.14 0.35 -6.22
CA LYS A 43 -5.45 0.93 -5.95
C LYS A 43 -5.68 0.97 -4.45
N ALA A 44 -6.25 2.06 -3.96
CA ALA A 44 -6.51 2.24 -2.55
C ALA A 44 -7.96 2.62 -2.28
N VAL A 45 -8.53 2.07 -1.22
CA VAL A 45 -9.88 2.39 -0.75
C VAL A 45 -9.80 2.78 0.71
N GLN A 46 -10.29 3.98 1.03
CA GLN A 46 -10.46 4.39 2.41
C GLN A 46 -11.65 3.64 3.03
N ILE A 47 -11.42 2.95 4.13
CA ILE A 47 -12.44 2.13 4.81
C ILE A 47 -12.98 2.76 6.08
N THR A 48 -12.31 3.77 6.63
CA THR A 48 -12.78 4.52 7.80
C THR A 48 -13.25 5.92 7.43
N PRO A 49 -14.26 6.48 8.11
CA PRO A 49 -14.75 7.82 7.81
C PRO A 49 -13.81 8.91 8.34
N GLY A 50 -13.91 10.10 7.77
CA GLY A 50 -13.14 11.28 8.15
C GLY A 50 -12.11 11.68 7.10
N GLU A 51 -11.59 12.91 7.21
CA GLU A 51 -10.58 13.43 6.31
C GLU A 51 -9.31 12.57 6.35
N LEU A 52 -8.89 12.08 5.19
CA LEU A 52 -7.64 11.36 5.05
C LEU A 52 -6.47 12.35 5.11
N LYS A 53 -5.50 12.06 5.98
CA LYS A 53 -4.23 12.78 6.10
C LYS A 53 -3.12 11.76 6.24
N GLY A 54 -2.12 11.88 5.39
CA GLY A 54 -0.96 11.02 5.46
C GLY A 54 0.29 11.64 4.90
N SER A 55 1.41 10.96 5.14
CA SER A 55 2.71 11.28 4.57
C SER A 55 3.31 10.05 3.89
N PHE A 56 4.03 10.30 2.82
CA PHE A 56 4.78 9.33 2.05
C PHE A 56 6.19 9.86 1.86
N GLU A 57 7.15 9.23 2.49
CA GLU A 57 8.55 9.64 2.47
C GLU A 57 9.38 8.60 1.73
N VAL A 58 10.34 9.08 0.94
CA VAL A 58 11.29 8.24 0.20
C VAL A 58 12.71 8.70 0.54
N TYR A 59 13.53 7.78 1.01
CA TYR A 59 14.92 8.02 1.38
C TYR A 59 15.78 6.78 1.13
N GLY A 60 17.00 6.73 1.66
CA GLY A 60 17.96 5.66 1.43
C GLY A 60 18.77 5.85 0.15
N SER A 61 19.41 4.80 -0.32
CA SER A 61 20.23 4.82 -1.53
C SER A 61 19.42 4.53 -2.80
N SER A 62 20.05 4.64 -3.96
CA SER A 62 19.45 4.20 -5.23
C SER A 62 19.33 2.69 -5.35
N THR A 63 20.16 1.95 -4.62
CA THR A 63 20.20 0.48 -4.57
C THR A 63 19.26 -0.09 -3.50
N LEU A 64 19.00 0.68 -2.43
CA LEU A 64 18.09 0.33 -1.36
C LEU A 64 17.18 1.53 -1.00
N PRO A 65 16.16 1.83 -1.82
CA PRO A 65 15.17 2.84 -1.47
C PRO A 65 14.30 2.35 -0.31
N ILE A 66 14.01 3.28 0.61
CA ILE A 66 13.16 3.05 1.77
C ILE A 66 11.96 3.97 1.67
N LEU A 67 10.77 3.43 1.87
CA LEU A 67 9.51 4.18 1.94
C LEU A 67 9.02 4.19 3.39
N SER A 68 8.62 5.35 3.88
CA SER A 68 7.90 5.49 5.15
C SER A 68 6.53 6.09 4.90
N ILE A 69 5.49 5.41 5.35
CA ILE A 69 4.10 5.74 5.07
C ILE A 69 3.35 5.89 6.38
N ARG A 70 2.69 7.02 6.56
CA ARG A 70 1.81 7.28 7.70
C ARG A 70 0.42 7.66 7.21
N THR A 71 -0.61 7.16 7.87
CA THR A 71 -2.00 7.53 7.56
C THR A 71 -2.84 7.58 8.84
N ASN A 72 -3.73 8.57 8.92
CA ASN A 72 -4.68 8.68 10.03
C ASN A 72 -5.95 7.84 9.81
N GLN A 73 -6.21 7.39 8.60
CA GLN A 73 -7.40 6.60 8.23
C GLN A 73 -7.01 5.20 7.78
N GLY A 74 -7.95 4.26 7.91
CA GLY A 74 -7.80 2.90 7.39
C GLY A 74 -7.89 2.88 5.87
N LEU A 75 -6.91 2.22 5.25
CA LEU A 75 -6.84 2.03 3.80
C LEU A 75 -6.73 0.55 3.47
N VAL A 76 -7.44 0.10 2.44
CA VAL A 76 -7.16 -1.19 1.79
C VAL A 76 -6.42 -0.89 0.50
N VAL A 77 -5.32 -1.58 0.28
CA VAL A 77 -4.44 -1.38 -0.87
C VAL A 77 -4.30 -2.69 -1.63
N GLU A 78 -4.50 -2.61 -2.92
CA GLU A 78 -4.39 -3.72 -3.87
C GLU A 78 -3.48 -3.31 -5.02
N GLY A 79 -2.60 -4.20 -5.50
CA GLY A 79 -1.75 -3.88 -6.64
C GLY A 79 -0.91 -5.07 -7.12
N SER A 80 -0.24 -4.89 -8.24
CA SER A 80 0.71 -5.85 -8.77
C SER A 80 2.06 -5.77 -8.07
N ARG A 81 2.80 -6.88 -8.04
CA ARG A 81 4.17 -6.95 -7.55
C ARG A 81 5.14 -7.14 -8.71
N SER A 82 6.29 -6.49 -8.60
CA SER A 82 7.40 -6.77 -9.48
C SER A 82 8.14 -8.02 -9.02
N LEU A 83 8.46 -8.94 -9.93
CA LEU A 83 9.29 -10.11 -9.63
C LEU A 83 10.77 -9.75 -9.46
N GLU A 84 11.18 -8.58 -9.98
CA GLU A 84 12.54 -8.06 -9.86
C GLU A 84 12.83 -7.38 -8.53
N LYS A 85 11.76 -7.04 -7.77
CA LYS A 85 11.85 -6.31 -6.51
C LYS A 85 11.17 -7.07 -5.39
N THR A 86 11.89 -7.23 -4.29
CA THR A 86 11.36 -7.77 -3.03
C THR A 86 11.15 -6.61 -2.06
N VAL A 87 9.94 -6.46 -1.56
CA VAL A 87 9.58 -5.43 -0.58
C VAL A 87 9.53 -6.08 0.79
N ILE A 88 10.28 -5.53 1.74
CA ILE A 88 10.23 -5.94 3.14
C ILE A 88 9.58 -4.83 3.94
N GLY A 89 8.32 -5.02 4.27
CA GLY A 89 7.54 -4.11 5.10
C GLY A 89 7.78 -4.36 6.58
N LEU A 90 8.02 -3.29 7.32
CA LEU A 90 8.14 -3.28 8.78
C LEU A 90 6.95 -2.51 9.32
N GLU A 91 6.11 -3.17 10.11
CA GLU A 91 4.91 -2.54 10.66
C GLU A 91 5.21 -1.92 12.03
N GLN A 92 5.08 -0.60 12.11
CA GLN A 92 5.36 0.17 13.33
C GLN A 92 4.09 0.74 13.97
N THR A 93 2.92 0.36 13.46
CA THR A 93 1.61 0.81 13.93
C THR A 93 1.38 0.33 15.36
N GLU A 94 0.99 1.23 16.26
CA GLU A 94 0.68 0.87 17.66
C GLU A 94 -0.59 0.04 17.77
N ASN A 95 -1.65 0.44 17.06
CA ASN A 95 -2.92 -0.29 17.01
C ASN A 95 -3.06 -1.03 15.68
N ILE A 96 -2.69 -2.30 15.68
CA ILE A 96 -2.70 -3.18 14.49
C ILE A 96 -3.99 -4.00 14.33
N ASN A 97 -5.04 -3.75 15.10
CA ASN A 97 -6.25 -4.58 15.12
C ASN A 97 -6.91 -4.74 13.74
N LEU A 98 -6.86 -3.69 12.90
CA LEU A 98 -7.36 -3.74 11.52
C LEU A 98 -6.26 -3.91 10.48
N HIS A 99 -4.99 -4.04 10.91
CA HIS A 99 -3.88 -4.25 9.99
C HIS A 99 -3.85 -5.70 9.52
N ARG A 100 -3.87 -5.88 8.21
CA ARG A 100 -3.87 -7.21 7.61
C ARG A 100 -2.96 -7.24 6.40
N VAL A 101 -2.29 -8.35 6.22
CA VAL A 101 -1.53 -8.65 5.00
C VAL A 101 -2.14 -9.91 4.39
N ARG A 102 -2.65 -9.77 3.16
CA ARG A 102 -3.38 -10.82 2.42
C ARG A 102 -4.56 -11.42 3.20
N GLY A 103 -5.23 -10.57 3.99
CA GLY A 103 -6.40 -10.94 4.81
C GLY A 103 -6.05 -11.53 6.18
N GLU A 104 -4.79 -11.85 6.45
CA GLU A 104 -4.34 -12.30 7.76
C GLU A 104 -3.95 -11.14 8.66
N SER A 105 -4.32 -11.21 9.94
CA SER A 105 -3.91 -10.24 10.94
C SER A 105 -2.41 -10.35 11.20
N LEU A 106 -1.71 -9.22 11.26
CA LEU A 106 -0.32 -9.20 11.67
C LEU A 106 -0.18 -9.26 13.20
N ASN A 107 0.84 -9.97 13.65
CA ASN A 107 1.30 -9.89 15.03
C ASN A 107 2.20 -8.66 15.23
N PRO A 108 2.36 -8.15 16.46
CA PRO A 108 3.37 -7.14 16.78
C PRO A 108 4.78 -7.61 16.37
N CYS A 109 5.67 -6.68 16.09
CA CYS A 109 7.04 -6.96 15.66
C CYS A 109 7.14 -7.80 14.38
N SER A 110 6.21 -7.62 13.43
CA SER A 110 6.24 -8.36 12.17
C SER A 110 6.92 -7.60 11.04
N ILE A 111 7.67 -8.35 10.21
CA ILE A 111 8.04 -7.99 8.85
C ILE A 111 7.19 -8.76 7.86
N HIS A 112 6.91 -8.18 6.69
CA HIS A 112 5.99 -8.79 5.73
C HIS A 112 6.24 -8.33 4.29
N GLY A 113 5.57 -8.98 3.35
CA GLY A 113 5.54 -8.56 1.95
C GLY A 113 6.69 -9.07 1.10
N PHE A 114 7.50 -10.00 1.57
CA PHE A 114 8.76 -10.41 0.93
C PHE A 114 8.68 -11.71 0.10
N SER A 115 7.57 -12.44 0.13
CA SER A 115 7.48 -13.70 -0.63
C SER A 115 7.73 -13.48 -2.12
N THR A 116 8.63 -14.27 -2.69
CA THR A 116 8.97 -14.23 -4.12
C THR A 116 7.96 -14.95 -5.02
N ARG A 117 7.08 -15.75 -4.44
CA ARG A 117 6.02 -16.48 -5.16
C ARG A 117 4.79 -15.65 -5.48
N LEU A 118 4.54 -14.62 -4.68
CA LEU A 118 3.32 -13.82 -4.79
C LEU A 118 3.46 -12.76 -5.88
N LYS A 119 2.47 -12.69 -6.77
CA LYS A 119 2.44 -11.76 -7.91
C LYS A 119 1.65 -10.48 -7.64
N ASP A 120 0.97 -10.42 -6.51
CA ASP A 120 0.08 -9.33 -6.11
C ASP A 120 0.35 -8.88 -4.68
N SER A 121 0.05 -7.62 -4.41
CA SER A 121 0.06 -7.02 -3.08
C SER A 121 -1.37 -6.75 -2.66
N TYR A 122 -1.75 -7.25 -1.49
CA TYR A 122 -3.03 -6.96 -0.87
C TYR A 122 -2.81 -6.75 0.62
N PHE A 123 -3.00 -5.53 1.09
CA PHE A 123 -2.83 -5.21 2.51
C PHE A 123 -3.82 -4.16 2.97
N GLN A 124 -4.13 -4.19 4.23
CA GLN A 124 -5.02 -3.25 4.89
C GLN A 124 -4.25 -2.56 6.01
N MET A 125 -4.22 -1.23 5.95
CA MET A 125 -3.60 -0.37 6.95
C MET A 125 -4.66 0.03 7.99
N SER A 126 -4.31 -0.07 9.27
CA SER A 126 -5.14 0.44 10.37
C SER A 126 -5.21 1.97 10.36
N PRO A 127 -6.22 2.59 10.97
CA PRO A 127 -6.15 4.00 11.33
C PRO A 127 -4.93 4.28 12.21
N GLY A 128 -4.18 5.34 11.89
CA GLY A 128 -2.91 5.66 12.57
C GLY A 128 -1.73 4.80 12.13
N ALA A 129 -1.83 4.12 10.99
CA ALA A 129 -0.76 3.25 10.50
C ALA A 129 0.55 4.00 10.25
N HIS A 130 1.65 3.32 10.58
CA HIS A 130 3.00 3.69 10.24
C HIS A 130 3.75 2.45 9.75
N THR A 131 3.95 2.37 8.44
CA THR A 131 4.64 1.26 7.77
C THR A 131 5.90 1.76 7.11
N THR A 132 7.04 1.11 7.34
CA THR A 132 8.29 1.35 6.61
C THR A 132 8.56 0.16 5.68
N MET A 133 8.94 0.43 4.45
CA MET A 133 9.20 -0.59 3.43
C MET A 133 10.61 -0.41 2.85
N ALA A 134 11.47 -1.41 2.99
CA ALA A 134 12.75 -1.50 2.30
C ALA A 134 12.56 -2.26 0.98
N ILE A 135 13.07 -1.70 -0.12
CA ILE A 135 12.88 -2.26 -1.47
C ILE A 135 14.23 -2.78 -1.98
N PHE A 136 14.35 -4.08 -2.10
CA PHE A 136 15.53 -4.76 -2.62
C PHE A 136 15.33 -5.17 -4.08
N LYS A 137 16.40 -5.20 -4.85
CA LYS A 137 16.41 -6.06 -6.03
C LYS A 137 16.39 -7.52 -5.56
N THR A 138 15.45 -8.32 -6.07
CA THR A 138 15.33 -9.74 -5.70
C THR A 138 16.65 -10.49 -5.87
N GLN A 139 17.35 -10.23 -6.98
CA GLN A 139 18.68 -10.81 -7.25
C GLN A 139 19.69 -10.48 -6.15
N ARG A 140 19.66 -9.26 -5.58
CA ARG A 140 20.58 -8.87 -4.50
C ARG A 140 20.41 -9.73 -3.25
N LEU A 141 19.17 -10.05 -2.88
CA LEU A 141 18.91 -10.94 -1.74
C LEU A 141 19.38 -12.38 -2.03
N GLN A 142 19.26 -12.85 -3.27
CA GLN A 142 19.77 -14.16 -3.68
C GLN A 142 21.30 -14.19 -3.66
N ASP A 143 21.96 -13.12 -4.14
CA ASP A 143 23.42 -12.98 -4.10
C ASP A 143 23.94 -12.97 -2.65
N LEU A 144 23.26 -12.23 -1.75
CA LEU A 144 23.59 -12.21 -0.32
C LEU A 144 23.50 -13.61 0.30
N ALA A 145 22.42 -14.34 0.01
CA ALA A 145 22.25 -15.70 0.49
C ALA A 145 23.40 -16.62 0.00
N GLN A 146 23.79 -16.48 -1.26
CA GLN A 146 24.88 -17.27 -1.84
C GLN A 146 26.25 -16.92 -1.23
N ILE A 147 26.55 -15.62 -1.07
CA ILE A 147 27.82 -15.14 -0.52
C ILE A 147 28.00 -15.61 0.94
N HIS A 148 26.94 -15.60 1.73
CA HIS A 148 26.98 -15.99 3.13
C HIS A 148 26.67 -17.48 3.37
N GLY A 149 26.38 -18.26 2.31
CA GLY A 149 26.00 -19.67 2.43
C GLY A 149 24.65 -19.86 3.10
N GLU A 150 23.79 -18.83 3.08
CA GLU A 150 22.49 -18.78 3.79
C GLU A 150 21.33 -19.26 2.89
N GLN A 151 21.33 -20.55 2.56
CA GLN A 151 20.22 -21.16 1.81
C GLN A 151 18.87 -20.94 2.53
N LYS A 152 18.88 -20.82 3.86
CA LYS A 152 17.69 -20.53 4.69
C LYS A 152 17.01 -19.23 4.32
N LEU A 153 17.74 -18.19 3.91
CA LEU A 153 17.15 -16.94 3.41
C LEU A 153 16.30 -17.21 2.16
N VAL A 154 16.85 -17.89 1.17
CA VAL A 154 16.12 -18.19 -0.08
C VAL A 154 14.88 -19.02 0.21
N ASP A 155 15.02 -20.06 1.03
CA ASP A 155 13.91 -20.92 1.45
C ASP A 155 12.83 -20.13 2.19
N CYS A 156 13.23 -19.17 3.03
CA CYS A 156 12.29 -18.34 3.78
C CYS A 156 11.54 -17.37 2.85
N LEU A 157 12.23 -16.68 1.93
CA LEU A 157 11.62 -15.81 0.92
C LEU A 157 10.63 -16.55 0.01
N ASP A 158 10.88 -17.84 -0.20
CA ASP A 158 10.02 -18.68 -1.03
C ASP A 158 8.78 -19.20 -0.25
N ARG A 159 8.93 -19.57 1.02
CA ARG A 159 7.88 -20.22 1.82
C ARG A 159 7.02 -19.27 2.63
N HIS A 160 7.55 -18.12 3.01
CA HIS A 160 6.87 -17.18 3.91
C HIS A 160 6.64 -15.82 3.27
N ASN A 161 5.64 -15.11 3.74
CA ASN A 161 5.34 -13.72 3.38
C ASN A 161 5.33 -12.77 4.59
N SER A 162 5.27 -13.32 5.79
CA SER A 162 5.43 -12.56 7.02
C SER A 162 6.15 -13.39 8.08
N LEU A 163 6.94 -12.71 8.91
CA LEU A 163 7.60 -13.26 10.09
C LEU A 163 7.32 -12.35 11.27
N GLN A 164 6.96 -12.95 12.40
CA GLN A 164 6.95 -12.29 13.69
C GLN A 164 8.34 -12.45 14.33
N LEU A 165 9.07 -11.36 14.46
CA LEU A 165 10.43 -11.35 15.00
C LEU A 165 10.43 -11.24 16.52
N GLN A 166 11.53 -11.66 17.13
CA GLN A 166 11.85 -11.28 18.50
C GLN A 166 12.00 -9.74 18.59
N PRO A 167 11.56 -9.11 19.70
CA PRO A 167 11.55 -7.65 19.81
C PRO A 167 12.90 -6.98 19.58
N GLU A 168 14.00 -7.63 19.95
CA GLU A 168 15.36 -7.11 19.78
C GLU A 168 15.69 -6.91 18.30
N HIS A 169 15.48 -7.93 17.48
CA HIS A 169 15.76 -7.92 16.03
C HIS A 169 14.83 -6.96 15.30
N PHE A 170 13.55 -6.90 15.69
CA PHE A 170 12.61 -5.94 15.16
C PHE A 170 13.04 -4.49 15.44
N ASN A 171 13.44 -4.19 16.69
CA ASN A 171 13.87 -2.85 17.08
C ASN A 171 15.19 -2.46 16.41
N GLN A 172 16.11 -3.42 16.19
CA GLN A 172 17.33 -3.21 15.44
C GLN A 172 17.02 -2.79 14.00
N LEU A 173 16.18 -3.55 13.28
CA LEU A 173 15.73 -3.17 11.93
C LEU A 173 15.01 -1.82 11.92
N LYS A 174 14.10 -1.59 12.86
CA LYS A 174 13.39 -0.33 13.00
C LYS A 174 14.36 0.85 13.12
N THR A 175 15.43 0.71 13.90
CA THR A 175 16.46 1.74 14.09
C THR A 175 17.26 1.95 12.80
N LEU A 176 17.70 0.88 12.15
CA LEU A 176 18.49 0.95 10.90
C LEU A 176 17.71 1.56 9.74
N LEU A 177 16.40 1.37 9.71
CA LEU A 177 15.50 1.92 8.68
C LEU A 177 15.08 3.37 8.94
N GLN A 178 15.59 4.07 9.97
CA GLN A 178 15.30 5.49 10.17
C GLN A 178 16.09 6.38 9.20
N PRO A 179 15.53 7.54 8.77
CA PRO A 179 16.11 8.37 7.70
C PRO A 179 17.46 9.02 8.06
N ASN A 180 17.84 9.12 9.31
CA ASN A 180 19.05 9.84 9.75
C ASN A 180 19.97 8.96 10.61
N ASN A 181 20.05 7.68 10.30
CA ASN A 181 20.93 6.79 11.05
C ASN A 181 22.38 6.97 10.59
N HIS A 182 23.16 7.75 11.34
CA HIS A 182 24.59 7.95 11.09
C HIS A 182 25.37 6.71 11.55
N THR A 183 25.83 5.92 10.59
CA THR A 183 26.66 4.75 10.82
C THR A 183 28.13 5.16 10.75
N ASN A 184 28.90 4.90 11.80
CA ASN A 184 30.32 5.25 11.92
C ASN A 184 31.18 4.55 10.84
N GLY A 185 31.13 5.07 9.59
CA GLY A 185 31.96 4.59 8.49
C GLY A 185 31.51 3.28 7.80
N VAL A 186 30.51 2.59 8.33
CA VAL A 186 29.87 1.43 7.68
C VAL A 186 28.65 1.89 6.89
N SER A 187 28.47 1.34 5.69
CA SER A 187 27.28 1.64 4.89
C SER A 187 26.00 1.24 5.63
N GLN A 188 25.04 2.14 5.74
CA GLN A 188 23.71 1.83 6.30
C GLN A 188 23.06 0.64 5.57
N GLU A 189 23.26 0.54 4.26
CA GLU A 189 22.78 -0.56 3.44
C GLU A 189 23.34 -1.91 3.91
N SER A 190 24.66 -2.00 4.12
CA SER A 190 25.29 -3.24 4.60
C SER A 190 24.82 -3.64 6.01
N LEU A 191 24.53 -2.66 6.88
CA LEU A 191 23.96 -2.95 8.20
C LEU A 191 22.53 -3.46 8.11
N ILE A 192 21.69 -2.88 7.23
CA ILE A 192 20.34 -3.37 6.96
C ILE A 192 20.38 -4.78 6.38
N GLU A 193 21.26 -5.04 5.40
CA GLU A 193 21.44 -6.37 4.81
C GLU A 193 21.81 -7.41 5.87
N GLY A 194 22.79 -7.10 6.73
CA GLY A 194 23.22 -7.99 7.81
C GLY A 194 22.09 -8.28 8.82
N ALA A 195 21.38 -7.24 9.29
CA ALA A 195 20.26 -7.40 10.21
C ALA A 195 19.11 -8.21 9.60
N LEU A 196 18.87 -8.05 8.28
CA LEU A 196 17.87 -8.86 7.59
C LEU A 196 18.26 -10.33 7.48
N LEU A 197 19.54 -10.64 7.18
CA LEU A 197 20.02 -12.02 7.17
C LEU A 197 19.74 -12.71 8.51
N GLU A 198 20.01 -12.02 9.63
CA GLU A 198 19.69 -12.52 10.97
C GLU A 198 18.18 -12.77 11.15
N CYS A 199 17.33 -11.84 10.72
CA CYS A 199 15.86 -11.97 10.86
C CYS A 199 15.27 -13.18 10.15
N PHE A 200 15.88 -13.64 9.07
CA PHE A 200 15.43 -14.82 8.34
C PHE A 200 15.93 -16.15 8.94
N HIS A 201 16.71 -16.10 10.01
CA HIS A 201 17.13 -17.31 10.70
C HIS A 201 15.98 -17.91 11.53
N PRO A 202 15.71 -19.25 11.43
CA PRO A 202 14.55 -19.88 12.11
C PRO A 202 14.52 -19.69 13.63
N GLU A 203 15.65 -19.42 14.25
CA GLU A 203 15.75 -19.20 15.70
C GLU A 203 15.37 -17.78 16.13
N VAL A 204 15.21 -16.85 15.17
CA VAL A 204 14.96 -15.43 15.43
C VAL A 204 13.46 -15.08 15.32
N PHE A 205 12.69 -15.79 14.56
CA PHE A 205 11.27 -15.49 14.43
C PHE A 205 10.38 -16.42 15.26
N LEU A 206 9.35 -15.83 15.87
CA LEU A 206 8.40 -16.51 16.77
C LEU A 206 7.23 -17.15 16.01
N GLY A 207 6.97 -16.71 14.81
CA GLY A 207 5.89 -17.19 13.95
C GLY A 207 6.04 -16.71 12.52
N SER A 208 5.37 -17.39 11.60
CA SER A 208 5.42 -17.07 10.18
C SER A 208 4.11 -17.38 9.48
N SER A 209 3.85 -16.70 8.34
CA SER A 209 2.76 -17.00 7.43
C SER A 209 3.27 -17.03 5.99
N ASN A 210 2.74 -17.92 5.18
CA ASN A 210 3.05 -18.02 3.75
C ASN A 210 2.31 -16.97 2.90
N GLY A 211 1.33 -16.25 3.50
CA GLY A 211 0.50 -15.26 2.83
C GLY A 211 -0.55 -15.85 1.87
N GLU A 212 -0.82 -17.15 1.96
CA GLU A 212 -1.93 -17.74 1.23
C GLU A 212 -3.24 -17.28 1.87
N PRO A 213 -4.12 -16.60 1.12
CA PRO A 213 -5.33 -16.06 1.68
C PRO A 213 -6.30 -17.18 2.03
N THR A 214 -6.97 -17.06 3.17
CA THR A 214 -8.12 -17.92 3.48
C THR A 214 -9.23 -17.68 2.45
N HIS A 215 -10.14 -18.64 2.28
CA HIS A 215 -11.31 -18.47 1.41
C HIS A 215 -12.11 -17.20 1.76
N GLN A 216 -12.24 -16.87 3.04
CA GLN A 216 -12.89 -15.66 3.50
C GLN A 216 -12.14 -14.39 3.03
N ALA A 217 -10.82 -14.36 3.15
CA ALA A 217 -10.00 -13.23 2.72
C ALA A 217 -10.06 -13.02 1.20
N GLN A 218 -10.03 -14.12 0.45
CA GLN A 218 -10.18 -14.10 -1.01
C GLN A 218 -11.55 -13.55 -1.42
N LEU A 219 -12.63 -14.02 -0.79
CA LEU A 219 -13.98 -13.53 -1.03
C LEU A 219 -14.11 -12.00 -0.78
N MET A 220 -13.51 -11.53 0.30
CA MET A 220 -13.53 -10.08 0.64
C MET A 220 -12.70 -9.26 -0.36
N ARG A 221 -11.59 -9.80 -0.84
CA ARG A 221 -10.79 -9.18 -1.89
C ARG A 221 -11.56 -9.11 -3.21
N GLU A 222 -12.21 -10.21 -3.62
CA GLU A 222 -13.04 -10.25 -4.84
C GLU A 222 -14.17 -9.21 -4.78
N MET A 223 -14.84 -9.10 -3.63
CA MET A 223 -15.87 -8.08 -3.42
C MET A 223 -15.31 -6.66 -3.56
N LEU A 224 -14.12 -6.38 -3.00
CA LEU A 224 -13.46 -5.09 -3.13
C LEU A 224 -13.13 -4.77 -4.59
N LEU A 225 -12.51 -5.72 -5.30
CA LEU A 225 -12.14 -5.58 -6.72
C LEU A 225 -13.37 -5.35 -7.58
N TRP A 226 -14.44 -6.13 -7.36
CA TRP A 226 -15.71 -5.91 -8.05
C TRP A 226 -16.24 -4.48 -7.87
N GLY A 227 -16.21 -3.97 -6.64
CA GLY A 227 -16.64 -2.60 -6.34
C GLY A 227 -15.78 -1.54 -7.03
N LEU A 228 -14.47 -1.75 -7.14
CA LEU A 228 -13.53 -0.86 -7.85
C LEU A 228 -13.75 -0.88 -9.37
N GLU A 229 -14.07 -2.03 -9.94
CA GLU A 229 -14.35 -2.21 -11.37
C GLU A 229 -15.76 -1.71 -11.77
N ASN A 230 -16.70 -1.68 -10.82
CA ASN A 230 -18.10 -1.31 -11.06
C ASN A 230 -18.55 -0.11 -10.18
N PRO A 231 -17.81 1.00 -10.13
CA PRO A 231 -18.07 2.07 -9.18
C PRO A 231 -19.36 2.84 -9.44
N ASN A 232 -19.89 2.81 -10.67
CA ASN A 232 -21.17 3.45 -11.05
C ASN A 232 -22.37 2.54 -10.86
N ASN A 233 -22.18 1.29 -10.46
CA ASN A 233 -23.27 0.34 -10.22
C ASN A 233 -23.78 0.43 -8.77
N ALA A 234 -25.03 0.93 -8.60
CA ALA A 234 -25.68 0.98 -7.29
C ALA A 234 -26.33 -0.38 -6.95
N ILE A 235 -25.50 -1.39 -6.73
CA ILE A 235 -25.92 -2.76 -6.41
C ILE A 235 -26.65 -2.85 -5.07
N LYS A 236 -27.62 -3.79 -4.95
CA LYS A 236 -28.24 -4.19 -3.70
C LYS A 236 -27.49 -5.36 -3.08
N LEU A 237 -27.71 -5.61 -1.77
CA LEU A 237 -27.03 -6.70 -1.06
C LEU A 237 -27.31 -8.06 -1.69
N ASP A 238 -28.52 -8.28 -2.20
CA ASP A 238 -28.92 -9.54 -2.83
C ASP A 238 -28.17 -9.78 -4.14
N ASP A 239 -28.07 -8.74 -4.95
CA ASP A 239 -27.37 -8.80 -6.22
C ASP A 239 -25.86 -8.97 -5.99
N LEU A 240 -25.30 -8.28 -4.98
CA LEU A 240 -23.91 -8.45 -4.58
C LEU A 240 -23.65 -9.87 -4.07
N SER A 241 -24.57 -10.42 -3.25
CA SER A 241 -24.52 -11.79 -2.73
C SER A 241 -24.48 -12.81 -3.86
N ALA A 242 -25.35 -12.64 -4.88
CA ALA A 242 -25.36 -13.49 -6.06
C ALA A 242 -24.09 -13.34 -6.91
N THR A 243 -23.60 -12.12 -7.10
CA THR A 243 -22.40 -11.82 -7.91
C THR A 243 -21.13 -12.42 -7.33
N ILE A 244 -21.00 -12.39 -5.99
CA ILE A 244 -19.82 -12.91 -5.27
C ILE A 244 -20.01 -14.38 -4.84
N PHE A 245 -21.12 -15.01 -5.19
CA PHE A 245 -21.44 -16.39 -4.84
C PHE A 245 -21.37 -16.69 -3.33
N ALA A 246 -21.82 -15.75 -2.49
CA ALA A 246 -21.80 -15.87 -1.04
C ALA A 246 -23.15 -15.54 -0.42
N SER A 247 -23.52 -16.16 0.69
CA SER A 247 -24.75 -15.80 1.39
C SER A 247 -24.69 -14.38 1.97
N ARG A 248 -25.84 -13.71 2.09
CA ARG A 248 -25.93 -12.37 2.71
C ARG A 248 -25.31 -12.33 4.10
N SER A 249 -25.60 -13.32 4.92
CA SER A 249 -25.09 -13.43 6.30
C SER A 249 -23.58 -13.53 6.30
N SER A 250 -23.01 -14.39 5.43
CA SER A 250 -21.59 -14.58 5.28
C SER A 250 -20.91 -13.28 4.81
N LEU A 251 -21.47 -12.58 3.79
CA LEU A 251 -20.94 -11.31 3.32
C LEU A 251 -20.91 -10.25 4.42
N VAL A 252 -22.02 -10.11 5.16
CA VAL A 252 -22.12 -9.12 6.25
C VAL A 252 -21.11 -9.42 7.36
N GLN A 253 -21.04 -10.68 7.80
CA GLN A 253 -20.14 -11.09 8.88
C GLN A 253 -18.68 -10.95 8.46
N ASN A 254 -18.32 -11.46 7.29
CA ASN A 254 -16.94 -11.41 6.80
C ASN A 254 -16.46 -9.98 6.50
N CYS A 255 -17.33 -9.13 5.94
CA CYS A 255 -17.01 -7.74 5.68
C CYS A 255 -16.77 -6.96 6.99
N ARG A 256 -17.60 -7.21 8.01
CA ARG A 256 -17.42 -6.59 9.33
C ARG A 256 -16.14 -7.06 10.03
N SER A 257 -15.84 -8.35 9.99
CA SER A 257 -14.64 -8.90 10.63
C SER A 257 -13.35 -8.47 9.89
N THR A 258 -13.41 -8.27 8.57
CA THR A 258 -12.25 -7.89 7.76
C THR A 258 -12.03 -6.37 7.76
N PHE A 259 -13.06 -5.59 7.42
CA PHE A 259 -12.94 -4.15 7.18
C PHE A 259 -13.51 -3.28 8.31
N GLY A 260 -14.15 -3.87 9.32
CA GLY A 260 -14.83 -3.13 10.38
C GLY A 260 -16.17 -2.50 9.96
N LEU A 261 -16.66 -2.75 8.74
CA LEU A 261 -17.87 -2.15 8.17
C LEU A 261 -18.68 -3.15 7.34
N GLY A 262 -19.94 -2.85 7.07
CA GLY A 262 -20.79 -3.72 6.26
C GLY A 262 -20.51 -3.57 4.74
N PRO A 263 -20.90 -4.58 3.92
CA PRO A 263 -20.63 -4.60 2.49
C PRO A 263 -21.21 -3.40 1.74
N MET A 264 -22.43 -3.00 2.04
CA MET A 264 -23.06 -1.85 1.38
C MET A 264 -22.41 -0.50 1.76
N THR A 265 -21.82 -0.41 2.96
CA THR A 265 -21.02 0.73 3.38
C THR A 265 -19.69 0.78 2.61
N LEU A 266 -19.04 -0.37 2.43
CA LEU A 266 -17.82 -0.46 1.61
C LEU A 266 -18.08 -0.03 0.17
N MET A 267 -19.13 -0.58 -0.46
CA MET A 267 -19.54 -0.19 -1.83
C MET A 267 -19.84 1.31 -1.93
N LYS A 268 -20.50 1.88 -0.91
CA LYS A 268 -20.74 3.33 -0.84
C LYS A 268 -19.45 4.12 -0.73
N ASN A 269 -18.49 3.69 0.10
CA ASN A 269 -17.21 4.36 0.29
C ASN A 269 -16.38 4.37 -0.99
N ILE A 270 -16.36 3.26 -1.75
CA ILE A 270 -15.73 3.19 -3.06
C ILE A 270 -16.34 4.24 -3.99
N ARG A 271 -17.67 4.30 -4.10
CA ARG A 271 -18.37 5.28 -4.95
C ARG A 271 -18.12 6.72 -4.52
N LEU A 272 -18.08 7.00 -3.20
CA LEU A 272 -17.73 8.32 -2.68
C LEU A 272 -16.30 8.72 -3.09
N GLY A 273 -15.36 7.79 -3.05
CA GLY A 273 -13.98 8.00 -3.52
C GLY A 273 -13.94 8.38 -5.00
N GLN A 274 -14.71 7.71 -5.86
CA GLN A 274 -14.77 8.01 -7.29
C GLN A 274 -15.43 9.38 -7.58
N VAL A 275 -16.49 9.74 -6.83
CA VAL A 275 -17.07 11.09 -6.91
C VAL A 275 -16.06 12.16 -6.51
N HIS A 276 -15.32 11.93 -5.42
CA HIS A 276 -14.28 12.86 -4.96
C HIS A 276 -13.18 13.03 -5.99
N LEU A 277 -12.72 11.93 -6.59
CA LEU A 277 -11.72 11.95 -7.66
C LEU A 277 -12.24 12.78 -8.85
N ALA A 278 -13.45 12.53 -9.32
CA ALA A 278 -14.04 13.27 -10.43
C ALA A 278 -14.23 14.77 -10.09
N LEU A 279 -14.66 15.10 -8.87
CA LEU A 279 -14.81 16.51 -8.45
C LEU A 279 -13.47 17.23 -8.35
N SER A 280 -12.39 16.53 -7.98
CA SER A 280 -11.05 17.10 -7.80
C SER A 280 -10.27 17.31 -9.10
N HIS A 281 -10.63 16.60 -10.21
CA HIS A 281 -9.86 16.57 -11.44
C HIS A 281 -10.70 17.00 -12.66
N PRO A 282 -10.46 18.23 -13.18
CA PRO A 282 -11.20 18.76 -14.33
C PRO A 282 -11.15 17.85 -15.56
N GLU A 283 -10.00 17.23 -15.83
CA GLU A 283 -9.80 16.32 -16.97
C GLU A 283 -10.69 15.06 -16.89
N ILE A 284 -10.91 14.52 -15.67
CA ILE A 284 -11.81 13.39 -15.48
C ILE A 284 -13.25 13.81 -15.75
N ARG A 285 -13.68 14.99 -15.25
CA ARG A 285 -15.01 15.54 -15.51
C ARG A 285 -15.25 15.77 -16.98
N HIS A 286 -14.26 16.31 -17.69
CA HIS A 286 -14.34 16.55 -19.11
C HIS A 286 -14.53 15.24 -19.90
N ASN A 287 -13.71 14.22 -19.60
CA ASN A 287 -13.78 12.91 -20.24
C ASN A 287 -15.11 12.18 -19.98
N MET A 288 -15.71 12.39 -18.80
CA MET A 288 -17.02 11.83 -18.43
C MET A 288 -18.20 12.62 -19.02
N GLY A 289 -18.01 13.85 -19.48
CA GLY A 289 -19.08 14.75 -19.90
C GLY A 289 -19.96 15.25 -18.73
N HIS A 290 -19.46 15.21 -17.48
CA HIS A 290 -20.16 15.61 -16.27
C HIS A 290 -19.41 16.72 -15.54
N HIS A 291 -20.07 17.89 -15.37
CA HIS A 291 -19.42 19.10 -14.84
C HIS A 291 -20.00 19.60 -13.51
N THR A 292 -21.11 19.04 -13.05
CA THR A 292 -21.77 19.48 -11.81
C THR A 292 -21.73 18.40 -10.74
N VAL A 293 -21.76 18.82 -9.48
CA VAL A 293 -21.88 17.89 -8.34
C VAL A 293 -23.05 16.91 -8.54
N ARG A 294 -24.20 17.42 -9.05
CA ARG A 294 -25.38 16.59 -9.27
C ARG A 294 -25.16 15.55 -10.37
N SER A 295 -24.63 15.93 -11.54
CA SER A 295 -24.44 15.00 -12.64
C SER A 295 -23.42 13.93 -12.27
N ILE A 296 -22.32 14.29 -11.60
CA ILE A 296 -21.27 13.37 -11.16
C ILE A 296 -21.81 12.40 -10.10
N SER A 297 -22.49 12.91 -9.05
CA SER A 297 -23.03 12.03 -8.01
C SER A 297 -24.09 11.09 -8.53
N SER A 298 -24.93 11.53 -9.47
CA SER A 298 -25.95 10.68 -10.13
C SER A 298 -25.31 9.60 -10.98
N HIS A 299 -24.22 9.91 -11.70
CA HIS A 299 -23.45 8.93 -12.48
C HIS A 299 -22.93 7.76 -11.63
N TYR A 300 -22.49 8.08 -10.40
CA TYR A 300 -22.05 7.06 -9.42
C TYR A 300 -23.18 6.51 -8.56
N GLY A 301 -24.47 6.65 -8.98
CA GLY A 301 -25.61 6.00 -8.37
C GLY A 301 -26.14 6.65 -7.08
N PHE A 302 -25.77 7.91 -6.78
CA PHE A 302 -26.33 8.66 -5.65
C PHE A 302 -27.60 9.38 -6.08
N GLN A 303 -28.77 8.85 -5.69
CA GLN A 303 -30.07 9.41 -6.07
C GLN A 303 -30.51 10.59 -5.18
N SER A 304 -30.23 10.53 -3.87
CA SER A 304 -30.62 11.56 -2.91
C SER A 304 -29.50 12.57 -2.69
N ARG A 305 -29.72 13.83 -3.11
CA ARG A 305 -28.77 14.93 -2.94
C ARG A 305 -28.39 15.17 -1.46
N ASN A 306 -29.38 15.16 -0.57
CA ASN A 306 -29.15 15.48 0.84
C ASN A 306 -28.37 14.37 1.55
N HIS A 307 -28.71 13.11 1.31
CA HIS A 307 -27.99 11.96 1.86
C HIS A 307 -26.56 11.90 1.33
N PHE A 308 -26.39 12.10 0.03
CA PHE A 308 -25.06 12.16 -0.59
C PHE A 308 -24.19 13.27 0.02
N ALA A 309 -24.71 14.51 0.10
CA ALA A 309 -23.92 15.64 0.62
C ALA A 309 -23.52 15.44 2.09
N ARG A 310 -24.42 14.84 2.90
CA ARG A 310 -24.12 14.47 4.30
C ARG A 310 -23.04 13.40 4.38
N ASP A 311 -23.20 12.30 3.63
CA ASP A 311 -22.26 11.18 3.63
C ASP A 311 -20.88 11.59 3.11
N TYR A 312 -20.85 12.42 2.06
CA TYR A 312 -19.63 13.00 1.52
C TYR A 312 -18.89 13.85 2.55
N ARG A 313 -19.62 14.75 3.26
CA ARG A 313 -19.01 15.60 4.29
C ARG A 313 -18.46 14.79 5.46
N LEU A 314 -19.19 13.76 5.90
CA LEU A 314 -18.72 12.85 6.95
C LEU A 314 -17.45 12.11 6.53
N PHE A 315 -17.32 11.77 5.25
CA PHE A 315 -16.23 10.96 4.76
C PHE A 315 -14.98 11.78 4.44
N PHE A 316 -15.15 12.97 3.84
CA PHE A 316 -14.02 13.81 3.40
C PHE A 316 -13.78 15.05 4.27
N GLY A 317 -14.62 15.35 5.24
CA GLY A 317 -14.50 16.55 6.07
C GLY A 317 -14.93 17.85 5.38
N GLU A 318 -15.31 17.80 4.09
CA GLU A 318 -15.70 18.97 3.28
C GLU A 318 -16.97 18.69 2.45
N SER A 319 -17.58 19.74 1.91
CA SER A 319 -18.74 19.58 1.02
C SER A 319 -18.31 19.25 -0.41
N PRO A 320 -19.13 18.52 -1.20
CA PRO A 320 -18.86 18.26 -2.61
C PRO A 320 -18.65 19.52 -3.45
N SER A 321 -19.39 20.59 -3.12
CA SER A 321 -19.26 21.88 -3.80
C SER A 321 -17.93 22.57 -3.48
N ALA A 322 -17.42 22.45 -2.25
CA ALA A 322 -16.10 22.98 -1.88
C ALA A 322 -14.97 22.26 -2.64
N THR A 323 -15.06 20.93 -2.76
CA THR A 323 -14.11 20.16 -3.57
C THR A 323 -14.10 20.62 -5.03
N LEU A 324 -15.29 20.78 -5.64
CA LEU A 324 -15.42 21.24 -7.03
C LEU A 324 -14.82 22.63 -7.22
N GLN A 325 -15.21 23.61 -6.37
CA GLN A 325 -14.73 24.99 -6.43
C GLN A 325 -13.21 25.08 -6.31
N ARG A 326 -12.61 24.30 -5.40
CA ARG A 326 -11.14 24.26 -5.24
C ARG A 326 -10.44 23.77 -6.50
N SER A 327 -11.03 22.82 -7.23
CA SER A 327 -10.46 22.29 -8.48
C SER A 327 -10.58 23.24 -9.67
N GLU A 328 -11.46 24.25 -9.56
CA GLU A 328 -11.70 25.26 -10.60
C GLU A 328 -10.95 26.59 -10.33
N ALA A 329 -10.35 26.76 -9.14
CA ALA A 329 -9.63 27.96 -8.77
C ALA A 329 -8.38 28.16 -9.65
N PRO A 330 -8.21 29.31 -10.32
CA PRO A 330 -7.02 29.59 -11.13
C PRO A 330 -5.80 29.72 -10.21
N GLY A 331 -4.79 28.86 -10.38
CA GLY A 331 -3.51 28.96 -9.69
C GLY A 331 -3.07 27.75 -8.86
N ILE A 332 -3.88 26.72 -8.72
CA ILE A 332 -3.45 25.43 -8.20
C ILE A 332 -3.46 24.42 -9.36
N SER A 333 -2.60 24.65 -10.35
CA SER A 333 -2.29 23.58 -11.28
C SER A 333 -1.57 22.51 -10.48
N ALA A 334 -2.25 21.41 -10.22
CA ALA A 334 -1.61 20.15 -9.85
C ALA A 334 -0.40 20.00 -10.78
N GLN A 335 0.79 19.92 -10.22
CA GLN A 335 1.98 19.57 -10.98
C GLN A 335 1.60 18.39 -11.83
N SER A 336 1.66 18.58 -13.14
CA SER A 336 1.28 17.65 -14.19
C SER A 336 1.95 16.29 -13.94
N VAL A 337 1.23 15.42 -13.27
CA VAL A 337 1.50 13.98 -13.31
C VAL A 337 0.83 13.52 -14.60
N SER A 338 1.64 13.27 -15.62
CA SER A 338 1.22 12.63 -16.86
C SER A 338 0.29 11.47 -16.54
N VAL A 339 -0.99 11.63 -16.81
CA VAL A 339 -2.01 10.58 -16.71
C VAL A 339 -1.80 9.63 -17.89
N ALA A 340 -0.80 8.75 -17.79
CA ALA A 340 -0.72 7.55 -18.60
C ALA A 340 -1.58 6.46 -17.93
N HIS A 341 -2.89 6.68 -17.89
CA HIS A 341 -3.85 5.63 -17.57
C HIS A 341 -4.99 5.68 -18.58
N LYS A 342 -4.79 4.95 -19.69
CA LYS A 342 -5.91 4.47 -20.51
C LYS A 342 -6.65 3.41 -19.70
N PRO A 343 -7.99 3.44 -19.64
CA PRO A 343 -8.75 2.31 -19.12
C PRO A 343 -8.65 1.16 -20.15
N GLN A 344 -7.68 0.28 -19.96
CA GLN A 344 -7.64 -1.03 -20.61
C GLN A 344 -7.95 -2.09 -19.56
N ILE A 345 -9.23 -2.22 -19.21
CA ILE A 345 -9.75 -3.43 -18.59
C ILE A 345 -11.07 -3.76 -19.28
N ALA A 346 -10.95 -4.36 -20.43
CA ALA A 346 -12.00 -5.17 -21.04
C ALA A 346 -11.36 -6.01 -22.14
N MET A 347 -10.70 -7.12 -21.78
CA MET A 347 -10.50 -8.30 -22.62
C MET A 347 -9.43 -9.22 -22.01
N ALA A 348 -9.80 -10.04 -21.03
CA ALA A 348 -9.14 -11.31 -20.74
C ALA A 348 -9.98 -12.13 -19.74
N LEU A 349 -11.18 -12.53 -20.17
CA LEU A 349 -11.87 -13.71 -19.67
C LEU A 349 -12.78 -14.21 -20.79
N ARG A 350 -12.20 -14.98 -21.70
CA ARG A 350 -12.85 -16.04 -22.47
C ARG A 350 -12.00 -17.28 -22.37
#